data_0616ba656ae2e39139dd65ee1d43e32d
#
_entry.id   0616ba656ae2e39139dd65ee1d43e32d
#
_cell.length_a   1.000
_cell.length_b   1.000
_cell.length_c   1.000
_cell.angle_alpha   90.00
_cell.angle_beta   90.00
_cell.angle_gamma   90.00
#
_symmetry.space_group_name_H-M   'P 1'
#
loop_
_entity.id
_entity.type
_entity.pdbx_description
1 polymer ?
#
loop_
_entity_poly.entity_id
_entity_poly.type
_entity_poly.pdbx_seq_one_letter_code
_entity_poly.pdbx_strand_id
1 'polypeptide(L)'
;MSESDQMAAAKQQTMIPHLVCEGCSEAIEFYRQAFGAVEMCRIPAPGGKLIHAAVMIDGDMVFLCDDFPEFCPEGASSPKALGGSPVTIHRYVADCDAAITRAEEAGAVVKMPAADMFWGDRYGSVADPFGHKWSFATRIRELSTEEMLEASRQAFAQPTA
;
A
#
# COMPACT_ATOMS: atom_id res chain seq x y z
N MET A 1 8.33 28.69 11.54
CA MET A 1 7.25 27.68 11.72
C MET A 1 7.86 26.47 12.40
N SER A 2 7.32 26.06 13.52
CA SER A 2 7.78 24.86 14.22
C SER A 2 7.29 23.60 13.47
N GLU A 3 7.95 22.44 13.71
CA GLU A 3 7.49 21.15 13.16
C GLU A 3 6.03 20.88 13.52
N SER A 4 5.57 21.34 14.68
CA SER A 4 4.17 21.27 15.10
C SER A 4 3.22 22.12 14.23
N ASP A 5 3.68 23.24 13.67
CA ASP A 5 2.87 24.11 12.79
C ASP A 5 2.77 23.50 11.38
N GLN A 6 3.78 22.77 10.94
CA GLN A 6 3.74 22.02 9.67
C GLN A 6 2.81 20.81 9.75
N MET A 7 2.72 20.15 10.90
CA MET A 7 1.74 19.10 11.15
C MET A 7 0.30 19.62 11.20
N ALA A 8 0.08 20.85 11.67
CA ALA A 8 -1.25 21.46 11.72
C ALA A 8 -1.77 21.97 10.37
N ALA A 9 -0.88 22.22 9.41
CA ALA A 9 -1.23 22.69 8.06
C ALA A 9 -1.46 21.54 7.06
N ALA A 10 -1.06 20.32 7.38
CA ALA A 10 -1.40 19.15 6.59
C ALA A 10 -2.91 18.90 6.71
N LYS A 11 -3.61 18.79 5.57
CA LYS A 11 -5.02 18.37 5.54
C LYS A 11 -5.13 17.12 6.38
N GLN A 12 -5.85 17.17 7.49
CA GLN A 12 -5.98 16.05 8.41
C GLN A 12 -6.53 14.83 7.64
N GLN A 13 -5.73 13.80 7.51
CA GLN A 13 -6.15 12.54 6.90
C GLN A 13 -7.25 11.93 7.77
N THR A 14 -8.43 11.69 7.18
CA THR A 14 -9.59 11.17 7.90
C THR A 14 -9.81 9.68 7.65
N MET A 15 -9.21 9.13 6.60
CA MET A 15 -9.26 7.71 6.30
C MET A 15 -7.84 7.16 6.32
N ILE A 16 -7.56 6.29 7.27
CA ILE A 16 -6.22 5.73 7.50
C ILE A 16 -6.30 4.22 7.32
N PRO A 17 -5.56 3.64 6.39
CA PRO A 17 -5.40 2.19 6.31
C PRO A 17 -4.83 1.66 7.62
N HIS A 18 -5.45 0.60 8.18
CA HIS A 18 -4.96 -0.06 9.38
C HIS A 18 -4.63 -1.52 9.03
N LEU A 19 -3.36 -1.85 8.98
CA LEU A 19 -2.85 -3.12 8.51
C LEU A 19 -2.56 -4.05 9.70
N VAL A 20 -3.12 -5.25 9.65
CA VAL A 20 -2.76 -6.32 10.58
C VAL A 20 -1.63 -7.12 9.94
N CYS A 21 -0.51 -7.25 10.62
CA CYS A 21 0.68 -7.92 10.12
C CYS A 21 1.13 -9.01 11.09
N GLU A 22 1.44 -10.19 10.58
CA GLU A 22 2.24 -11.13 11.36
C GLU A 22 3.70 -10.69 11.33
N GLY A 23 4.20 -10.09 12.43
CA GLY A 23 5.51 -9.45 12.50
C GLY A 23 5.43 -7.96 12.15
N CYS A 24 4.73 -7.17 12.96
CA CYS A 24 4.54 -5.75 12.73
C CYS A 24 5.86 -4.96 12.74
N SER A 25 6.84 -5.35 13.56
CA SER A 25 8.17 -4.73 13.57
C SER A 25 8.90 -4.92 12.24
N GLU A 26 8.84 -6.11 11.68
CA GLU A 26 9.41 -6.44 10.38
C GLU A 26 8.66 -5.73 9.25
N ALA A 27 7.35 -5.54 9.40
CA ALA A 27 6.55 -4.79 8.44
C ALA A 27 6.97 -3.31 8.38
N ILE A 28 7.21 -2.67 9.51
CA ILE A 28 7.73 -1.30 9.56
C ILE A 28 9.05 -1.20 8.81
N GLU A 29 9.97 -2.14 9.03
CA GLU A 29 11.27 -2.15 8.35
C GLU A 29 11.12 -2.36 6.84
N PHE A 30 10.24 -3.27 6.42
CA PHE A 30 9.91 -3.45 5.00
C PHE A 30 9.37 -2.16 4.38
N TYR A 31 8.39 -1.50 4.98
CA TYR A 31 7.82 -0.27 4.43
C TYR A 31 8.83 0.88 4.40
N ARG A 32 9.76 0.91 5.35
CA ARG A 32 10.88 1.86 5.35
C ARG A 32 11.78 1.65 4.14
N GLN A 33 12.15 0.42 3.84
CA GLN A 33 13.02 0.08 2.70
C GLN A 33 12.29 0.20 1.36
N ALA A 34 11.11 -0.40 1.27
CA ALA A 34 10.33 -0.48 0.03
C ALA A 34 9.71 0.87 -0.37
N PHE A 35 9.16 1.61 0.59
CA PHE A 35 8.33 2.78 0.32
C PHE A 35 8.89 4.09 0.89
N GLY A 36 10.04 4.05 1.56
CA GLY A 36 10.59 5.24 2.22
C GLY A 36 9.77 5.69 3.43
N ALA A 37 9.03 4.77 4.05
CA ALA A 37 8.21 5.07 5.21
C ALA A 37 9.04 5.63 6.37
N VAL A 38 8.47 6.59 7.08
CA VAL A 38 9.01 7.13 8.33
C VAL A 38 8.16 6.64 9.50
N GLU A 39 8.80 5.99 10.46
CA GLU A 39 8.10 5.56 11.68
C GLU A 39 7.72 6.76 12.53
N MET A 40 6.44 6.85 12.89
CA MET A 40 5.90 7.93 13.70
C MET A 40 5.75 7.51 15.17
N CYS A 41 5.33 6.27 15.40
CA CYS A 41 5.24 5.70 16.74
C CYS A 41 5.16 4.18 16.70
N ARG A 42 5.49 3.54 17.82
CA ARG A 42 5.16 2.14 18.10
C ARG A 42 4.80 1.96 19.56
N ILE A 43 3.80 1.15 19.83
CA ILE A 43 3.34 0.82 21.17
C ILE A 43 3.51 -0.68 21.36
N PRO A 44 4.49 -1.11 22.14
CA PRO A 44 4.73 -2.53 22.36
C PRO A 44 3.67 -3.16 23.24
N ALA A 45 3.41 -4.45 23.00
CA ALA A 45 2.68 -5.35 23.86
C ALA A 45 3.65 -6.35 24.52
N PRO A 46 3.24 -7.07 25.56
CA PRO A 46 4.04 -8.17 26.11
C PRO A 46 4.36 -9.20 25.01
N GLY A 47 5.59 -9.76 25.06
CA GLY A 47 6.03 -10.79 24.12
C GLY A 47 6.62 -10.24 22.80
N GLY A 48 6.89 -8.93 22.71
CA GLY A 48 7.56 -8.32 21.56
C GLY A 48 6.64 -7.96 20.39
N LYS A 49 5.35 -8.26 20.49
CA LYS A 49 4.35 -7.79 19.54
C LYS A 49 4.09 -6.29 19.70
N LEU A 50 3.59 -5.66 18.63
CA LEU A 50 3.13 -4.27 18.65
C LEU A 50 1.61 -4.22 18.65
N ILE A 51 1.03 -3.58 19.67
CA ILE A 51 -0.43 -3.36 19.72
C ILE A 51 -0.85 -2.26 18.75
N HIS A 52 0.06 -1.32 18.48
CA HIS A 52 -0.14 -0.24 17.53
C HIS A 52 1.19 0.28 17.01
N ALA A 53 1.22 0.66 15.77
CA ALA A 53 2.27 1.47 15.18
C ALA A 53 1.69 2.40 14.10
N ALA A 54 2.40 3.45 13.79
CA ALA A 54 2.08 4.35 12.69
C ALA A 54 3.32 4.66 11.88
N VAL A 55 3.17 4.64 10.58
CA VAL A 55 4.20 5.07 9.62
C VAL A 55 3.62 6.12 8.68
N MET A 56 4.47 7.02 8.22
CA MET A 56 4.14 8.02 7.21
C MET A 56 4.77 7.60 5.87
N ILE A 57 3.98 7.53 4.82
CA ILE A 57 4.43 7.21 3.45
C ILE A 57 3.99 8.35 2.54
N ASP A 58 4.94 9.12 2.01
CA ASP A 58 4.69 10.27 1.12
C ASP A 58 3.64 11.27 1.67
N GLY A 59 3.62 11.47 2.99
CA GLY A 59 2.69 12.38 3.64
C GLY A 59 1.37 11.75 4.09
N ASP A 60 1.12 10.49 3.77
CA ASP A 60 -0.07 9.75 4.21
C ASP A 60 0.27 8.79 5.36
N MET A 61 -0.59 8.78 6.37
CA MET A 61 -0.48 7.91 7.54
C MET A 61 -1.01 6.52 7.23
N VAL A 62 -0.29 5.50 7.69
CA VAL A 62 -0.72 4.11 7.71
C VAL A 62 -0.53 3.55 9.11
N PHE A 63 -1.56 2.96 9.69
CA PHE A 63 -1.50 2.27 10.97
C PHE A 63 -1.19 0.79 10.79
N LEU A 64 -0.52 0.22 11.79
CA LEU A 64 -0.16 -1.20 11.82
C LEU A 64 -0.37 -1.76 13.22
N CYS A 65 -0.65 -3.04 13.30
CA CYS A 65 -0.58 -3.82 14.52
C CYS A 65 -0.20 -5.27 14.22
N ASP A 66 0.29 -5.96 15.22
CA ASP A 66 0.38 -7.42 15.14
C ASP A 66 -1.01 -8.07 15.20
N ASP A 67 -1.10 -9.31 14.78
CA ASP A 67 -2.32 -10.11 14.90
C ASP A 67 -2.45 -10.64 16.35
N PHE A 68 -3.61 -10.39 16.94
CA PHE A 68 -3.95 -10.81 18.32
C PHE A 68 -5.24 -11.64 18.31
N PRO A 69 -5.20 -12.86 17.77
CA PRO A 69 -6.40 -13.69 17.66
C PRO A 69 -7.07 -13.99 19.00
N GLU A 70 -6.29 -13.97 20.10
CA GLU A 70 -6.79 -14.18 21.47
C GLU A 70 -7.71 -13.06 21.97
N PHE A 71 -7.63 -11.85 21.38
CA PHE A 71 -8.47 -10.69 21.73
C PHE A 71 -9.51 -10.37 20.66
N CYS A 72 -9.51 -11.10 19.55
CA CYS A 72 -10.41 -10.85 18.43
C CYS A 72 -11.53 -11.91 18.42
N PRO A 73 -12.82 -11.51 18.52
CA PRO A 73 -13.93 -12.48 18.52
C PRO A 73 -13.99 -13.34 17.27
N GLU A 74 -13.48 -12.83 16.15
CA GLU A 74 -13.45 -13.51 14.84
C GLU A 74 -12.16 -14.32 14.63
N GLY A 75 -11.23 -14.30 15.60
CA GLY A 75 -9.92 -14.98 15.51
C GLY A 75 -8.86 -14.14 14.80
N ALA A 76 -7.89 -14.82 14.18
CA ALA A 76 -6.81 -14.18 13.46
C ALA A 76 -7.33 -13.40 12.24
N SER A 77 -6.77 -12.20 12.01
CA SER A 77 -7.23 -11.25 11.00
C SER A 77 -6.13 -10.78 10.04
N SER A 78 -4.92 -11.30 10.16
CA SER A 78 -3.85 -11.01 9.18
C SER A 78 -4.16 -11.60 7.81
N PRO A 79 -3.70 -11.00 6.71
CA PRO A 79 -3.89 -11.56 5.37
C PRO A 79 -3.39 -13.00 5.24
N LYS A 80 -2.32 -13.34 5.94
CA LYS A 80 -1.76 -14.69 5.95
C LYS A 80 -2.72 -15.69 6.62
N ALA A 81 -3.31 -15.33 7.74
CA ALA A 81 -4.29 -16.16 8.44
C ALA A 81 -5.58 -16.33 7.65
N LEU A 82 -6.01 -15.29 6.92
CA LEU A 82 -7.22 -15.29 6.10
C LEU A 82 -7.01 -15.89 4.69
N GLY A 83 -5.77 -16.16 4.30
CA GLY A 83 -5.44 -16.66 2.97
C GLY A 83 -5.41 -15.59 1.87
N GLY A 84 -5.40 -14.33 2.23
CA GLY A 84 -5.31 -13.21 1.31
C GLY A 84 -5.95 -11.92 1.80
N SER A 85 -5.97 -10.90 0.96
CA SER A 85 -6.63 -9.62 1.22
C SER A 85 -7.38 -9.16 -0.04
N PRO A 86 -8.65 -8.74 0.07
CA PRO A 86 -9.39 -8.16 -1.06
C PRO A 86 -9.05 -6.69 -1.28
N VAL A 87 -8.41 -6.02 -0.31
CA VAL A 87 -8.08 -4.60 -0.39
C VAL A 87 -6.74 -4.41 -1.08
N THR A 88 -6.66 -3.45 -1.99
CA THR A 88 -5.41 -2.96 -2.58
C THR A 88 -5.23 -1.50 -2.17
N ILE A 89 -4.07 -1.18 -1.64
CA ILE A 89 -3.69 0.20 -1.34
C ILE A 89 -3.01 0.77 -2.59
N HIS A 90 -3.63 1.79 -3.16
CA HIS A 90 -3.16 2.41 -4.39
C HIS A 90 -2.33 3.65 -4.11
N ARG A 91 -1.19 3.79 -4.78
CA ARG A 91 -0.30 4.93 -4.66
C ARG A 91 0.02 5.52 -6.04
N TYR A 92 -0.14 6.84 -6.19
CA TYR A 92 0.49 7.55 -7.28
C TYR A 92 1.95 7.84 -6.91
N VAL A 93 2.85 7.51 -7.83
CA VAL A 93 4.31 7.66 -7.66
C VAL A 93 4.90 8.32 -8.91
N ALA A 94 6.07 8.94 -8.74
CA ALA A 94 6.75 9.60 -9.86
C ALA A 94 7.20 8.62 -10.95
N ASP A 95 7.61 7.40 -10.56
CA ASP A 95 8.08 6.35 -11.47
C ASP A 95 7.58 4.99 -10.98
N CYS A 96 6.60 4.45 -11.69
CA CYS A 96 5.96 3.18 -11.37
C CYS A 96 6.94 1.99 -11.44
N ASP A 97 7.80 1.95 -12.45
CA ASP A 97 8.79 0.88 -12.62
C ASP A 97 9.79 0.88 -11.46
N ALA A 98 10.33 2.04 -11.11
CA ALA A 98 11.27 2.19 -10.00
C ALA A 98 10.63 1.82 -8.65
N ALA A 99 9.35 2.19 -8.43
CA ALA A 99 8.63 1.85 -7.21
C ALA A 99 8.43 0.34 -7.06
N ILE A 100 8.08 -0.35 -8.13
CA ILE A 100 7.91 -1.81 -8.15
C ILE A 100 9.26 -2.51 -7.93
N THR A 101 10.30 -2.09 -8.63
CA THR A 101 11.66 -2.64 -8.46
C THR A 101 12.13 -2.50 -7.02
N ARG A 102 11.98 -1.33 -6.42
CA ARG A 102 12.36 -1.10 -5.02
C ARG A 102 11.57 -1.98 -4.04
N ALA A 103 10.28 -2.16 -4.28
CA ALA A 103 9.44 -3.03 -3.45
C ALA A 103 9.88 -4.50 -3.57
N GLU A 104 10.18 -4.97 -4.79
CA GLU A 104 10.66 -6.33 -5.07
C GLU A 104 12.02 -6.58 -4.40
N GLU A 105 12.96 -5.64 -4.51
CA GLU A 105 14.27 -5.72 -3.85
C GLU A 105 14.17 -5.78 -2.32
N ALA A 106 13.12 -5.16 -1.74
CA ALA A 106 12.84 -5.22 -0.32
C ALA A 106 12.11 -6.52 0.11
N GLY A 107 11.65 -7.33 -0.82
CA GLY A 107 11.02 -8.64 -0.56
C GLY A 107 9.55 -8.77 -0.98
N ALA A 108 8.97 -7.80 -1.66
CA ALA A 108 7.63 -7.93 -2.24
C ALA A 108 7.63 -8.88 -3.44
N VAL A 109 6.47 -9.47 -3.71
CA VAL A 109 6.23 -10.28 -4.89
C VAL A 109 5.47 -9.47 -5.93
N VAL A 110 6.03 -9.30 -7.11
CA VAL A 110 5.35 -8.64 -8.23
C VAL A 110 4.16 -9.47 -8.66
N LYS A 111 2.97 -8.89 -8.64
CA LYS A 111 1.71 -9.51 -9.08
C LYS A 111 1.35 -9.09 -10.49
N MET A 112 1.64 -7.84 -10.83
CA MET A 112 1.44 -7.28 -12.13
C MET A 112 2.63 -6.36 -12.45
N PRO A 113 3.46 -6.72 -13.43
CA PRO A 113 4.53 -5.84 -13.90
C PRO A 113 3.99 -4.50 -14.40
N ALA A 114 4.80 -3.44 -14.30
CA ALA A 114 4.41 -2.14 -14.80
C ALA A 114 4.12 -2.19 -16.31
N ALA A 115 2.96 -1.69 -16.68
CA ALA A 115 2.53 -1.59 -18.07
C ALA A 115 1.65 -0.35 -18.28
N ASP A 116 1.63 0.14 -19.50
CA ASP A 116 0.77 1.25 -19.90
C ASP A 116 -0.67 0.76 -20.05
N MET A 117 -1.56 1.40 -19.32
CA MET A 117 -2.96 1.00 -19.26
C MET A 117 -3.84 1.92 -20.10
N PHE A 118 -4.98 1.40 -20.57
CA PHE A 118 -5.91 2.14 -21.42
C PHE A 118 -6.46 3.41 -20.75
N TRP A 119 -6.48 3.45 -19.41
CA TRP A 119 -6.98 4.61 -18.65
C TRP A 119 -5.96 5.75 -18.47
N GLY A 120 -4.75 5.62 -19.02
CA GLY A 120 -3.76 6.69 -19.07
C GLY A 120 -2.69 6.64 -17.99
N ASP A 121 -2.61 5.56 -17.23
CA ASP A 121 -1.56 5.34 -16.24
C ASP A 121 -0.60 4.24 -16.68
N ARG A 122 0.67 4.39 -16.30
CA ARG A 122 1.57 3.27 -16.18
C ARG A 122 1.36 2.66 -14.81
N TYR A 123 0.96 1.41 -14.75
CA TYR A 123 0.42 0.75 -13.56
C TYR A 123 1.04 -0.61 -13.34
N GLY A 124 1.22 -0.98 -12.09
CA GLY A 124 1.59 -2.32 -11.69
C GLY A 124 1.28 -2.57 -10.22
N SER A 125 1.46 -3.81 -9.75
CA SER A 125 1.11 -4.17 -8.39
C SER A 125 2.04 -5.23 -7.79
N VAL A 126 2.14 -5.18 -6.47
CA VAL A 126 2.90 -6.14 -5.67
C VAL A 126 2.06 -6.65 -4.50
N ALA A 127 2.44 -7.81 -3.96
CA ALA A 127 2.05 -8.23 -2.62
C ALA A 127 3.26 -8.09 -1.70
N ASP A 128 3.07 -7.47 -0.54
CA ASP A 128 4.12 -7.38 0.45
C ASP A 128 4.33 -8.71 1.19
N PRO A 129 5.43 -8.87 1.97
CA PRO A 129 5.70 -10.11 2.68
C PRO A 129 4.64 -10.49 3.74
N PHE A 130 3.76 -9.56 4.08
CA PHE A 130 2.69 -9.72 5.08
C PHE A 130 1.33 -10.02 4.44
N GLY A 131 1.27 -10.06 3.09
CA GLY A 131 0.09 -10.41 2.31
C GLY A 131 -0.80 -9.22 1.93
N HIS A 132 -0.42 -8.00 2.25
CA HIS A 132 -1.14 -6.81 1.80
C HIS A 132 -0.80 -6.50 0.35
N LYS A 133 -1.79 -6.01 -0.39
CA LYS A 133 -1.66 -5.67 -1.82
C LYS A 133 -1.43 -4.18 -1.99
N TRP A 134 -0.47 -3.83 -2.83
CA TRP A 134 -0.11 -2.46 -3.18
C TRP A 134 -0.10 -2.31 -4.68
N SER A 135 -0.66 -1.24 -5.19
CA SER A 135 -0.54 -0.86 -6.59
C SER A 135 0.09 0.50 -6.73
N PHE A 136 0.84 0.68 -7.80
CA PHE A 136 1.53 1.91 -8.13
C PHE A 136 1.09 2.40 -9.49
N ALA A 137 0.94 3.69 -9.64
CA ALA A 137 0.65 4.32 -10.90
C ALA A 137 1.45 5.61 -11.10
N THR A 138 1.83 5.83 -12.34
CA THR A 138 2.35 7.11 -12.83
C THR A 138 1.45 7.58 -13.95
N ARG A 139 0.88 8.77 -13.83
CA ARG A 139 0.03 9.34 -14.88
C ARG A 139 0.88 9.67 -16.10
N ILE A 140 0.60 9.01 -17.24
CA ILE A 140 1.30 9.22 -18.51
C ILE A 140 0.45 9.95 -19.54
N ARG A 141 -0.88 9.91 -19.41
CA ARG A 141 -1.83 10.68 -20.22
C ARG A 141 -3.01 11.12 -19.38
N GLU A 142 -3.50 12.32 -19.61
CA GLU A 142 -4.83 12.72 -19.15
C GLU A 142 -5.85 12.39 -20.23
N LEU A 143 -6.92 11.71 -19.83
CA LEU A 143 -8.02 11.33 -20.70
C LEU A 143 -9.32 11.95 -20.18
N SER A 144 -10.15 12.44 -21.08
CA SER A 144 -11.52 12.76 -20.76
C SER A 144 -12.33 11.48 -20.45
N THR A 145 -13.47 11.63 -19.81
CA THR A 145 -14.35 10.49 -19.53
C THR A 145 -14.75 9.77 -20.82
N GLU A 146 -14.99 10.50 -21.90
CA GLU A 146 -15.38 9.94 -23.20
C GLU A 146 -14.23 9.13 -23.82
N GLU A 147 -13.00 9.67 -23.80
CA GLU A 147 -11.81 8.97 -24.26
C GLU A 147 -11.54 7.70 -23.44
N MET A 148 -11.73 7.76 -22.13
CA MET A 148 -11.56 6.59 -21.24
C MET A 148 -12.60 5.51 -21.55
N LEU A 149 -13.86 5.87 -21.76
CA LEU A 149 -14.91 4.93 -22.14
C LEU A 149 -14.63 4.26 -23.48
N GLU A 150 -14.17 5.02 -24.47
CA GLU A 150 -13.82 4.47 -25.77
C GLU A 150 -12.60 3.54 -25.68
N ALA A 151 -11.55 3.95 -24.98
CA ALA A 151 -10.37 3.12 -24.74
C ALA A 151 -10.72 1.81 -24.00
N SER A 152 -11.65 1.86 -23.03
CA SER A 152 -12.17 0.69 -22.35
C SER A 152 -12.87 -0.28 -23.31
N ARG A 153 -13.77 0.23 -24.17
CA ARG A 153 -14.46 -0.61 -25.17
C ARG A 153 -13.46 -1.31 -26.09
N GLN A 154 -12.44 -0.60 -26.56
CA GLN A 154 -11.39 -1.15 -27.42
C GLN A 154 -10.56 -2.21 -26.69
N ALA A 155 -10.19 -1.96 -25.41
CA ALA A 155 -9.40 -2.89 -24.62
C ALA A 155 -10.11 -4.23 -24.37
N PHE A 156 -11.43 -4.21 -24.14
CA PHE A 156 -12.24 -5.41 -23.90
C PHE A 156 -12.81 -6.06 -25.18
N ALA A 157 -12.74 -5.38 -26.32
CA ALA A 157 -13.13 -5.94 -27.62
C ALA A 157 -12.05 -6.83 -28.24
N GLN A 158 -10.80 -6.74 -27.79
CA GLN A 158 -9.73 -7.61 -28.26
C GLN A 158 -9.85 -8.97 -27.57
N PRO A 159 -9.93 -10.08 -28.33
CA PRO A 159 -9.85 -11.41 -27.73
C PRO A 159 -8.49 -11.54 -27.05
N THR A 160 -8.51 -11.96 -25.79
CA THR A 160 -7.29 -12.35 -25.08
C THR A 160 -6.62 -13.47 -25.87
N ALA A 161 -5.41 -13.20 -26.38
CA ALA A 161 -4.58 -14.19 -27.03
C ALA A 161 -4.10 -15.25 -26.04
#